data_5b25e5a9bc09f233e41c5f8507f9c185
#
_entry.id   5b25e5a9bc09f233e41c5f8507f9c185
#
_cell.length_a   1.000
_cell.length_b   1.000
_cell.length_c   1.000
_cell.angle_alpha   90.00
_cell.angle_beta   90.00
_cell.angle_gamma   90.00
#
_symmetry.space_group_name_H-M   'P 1'
#
loop_
_entity.id
_entity.type
_entity.pdbx_description
1 polymer ?
#
loop_
_entity_poly.entity_id
_entity_poly.type
_entity_poly.pdbx_seq_one_letter_code
_entity_poly.pdbx_strand_id
1 'polypeptide(L)' 'MNTGSKIITVLSTLTVVALAVFVYVKFFFVYSEGTNEG' A
#
# COMPACT_ATOMS: atom_id res chain seq x y z
N MET A 1 2.80 18.88 -19.91
CA MET A 1 3.41 18.23 -18.79
C MET A 1 4.82 17.79 -19.13
N ASN A 2 5.73 18.01 -18.21
CA ASN A 2 7.13 17.68 -18.45
C ASN A 2 7.41 16.24 -18.08
N THR A 3 8.46 15.70 -18.71
CA THR A 3 8.83 14.33 -18.44
C THR A 3 9.17 14.12 -16.97
N GLY A 4 9.89 15.07 -16.38
CA GLY A 4 10.24 14.97 -14.99
C GLY A 4 9.01 14.91 -14.09
N SER A 5 8.03 15.74 -14.39
CA SER A 5 6.82 15.79 -13.59
C SER A 5 6.08 14.46 -13.68
N LYS A 6 6.07 13.88 -14.85
CA LYS A 6 5.39 12.61 -15.04
C LYS A 6 6.07 11.51 -14.23
N ILE A 7 7.37 11.50 -14.23
CA ILE A 7 8.12 10.49 -13.50
C ILE A 7 7.84 10.62 -12.01
N ILE A 8 7.84 11.83 -11.51
CA ILE A 8 7.57 12.05 -10.08
C ILE A 8 6.17 11.59 -9.73
N THR A 9 5.21 11.89 -10.59
CA THR A 9 3.83 11.47 -10.33
C THR A 9 3.71 9.97 -10.29
N VAL A 10 4.34 9.29 -11.23
CA VAL A 10 4.27 7.83 -11.28
C VAL A 10 4.92 7.22 -10.04
N LEU A 11 6.09 7.73 -9.68
CA LEU A 11 6.78 7.21 -8.51
C LEU A 11 5.96 7.44 -7.25
N SER A 12 5.39 8.61 -7.12
CA SER A 12 4.58 8.94 -5.95
C SER A 12 3.38 8.02 -5.86
N THR A 13 2.70 7.82 -6.98
CA THR A 13 1.53 6.95 -7.01
C THR A 13 1.90 5.53 -6.62
N LEU A 14 3.01 5.03 -7.16
CA LEU A 14 3.46 3.69 -6.86
C LEU A 14 3.74 3.53 -5.37
N THR A 15 4.38 4.53 -4.78
CA THR A 15 4.72 4.47 -3.36
C THR A 15 3.44 4.44 -2.53
N VAL A 16 2.48 5.28 -2.86
CA VAL A 16 1.24 5.33 -2.10
C VAL A 16 0.49 4.00 -2.20
N VAL A 17 0.43 3.45 -3.40
CA VAL A 17 -0.26 2.19 -3.61
C VAL A 17 0.43 1.08 -2.84
N ALA A 18 1.75 1.06 -2.87
CA ALA A 18 2.50 0.03 -2.16
C ALA A 18 2.25 0.11 -0.67
N LEU A 19 2.26 1.33 -0.13
CA LEU A 19 2.00 1.51 1.29
C LEU A 19 0.59 1.08 1.65
N ALA A 20 -0.36 1.43 0.83
CA ALA A 20 -1.75 1.07 1.09
C ALA A 20 -1.92 -0.43 1.12
N VAL A 21 -1.33 -1.11 0.16
CA VAL A 21 -1.43 -2.57 0.10
C VAL A 21 -0.74 -3.20 1.30
N PHE A 22 0.41 -2.65 1.66
CA PHE A 22 1.15 -3.19 2.79
C PHE A 22 0.33 -3.09 4.08
N VAL A 23 -0.24 -1.93 4.32
CA VAL A 23 -1.05 -1.73 5.52
C VAL A 23 -2.27 -2.63 5.49
N TYR A 24 -2.88 -2.75 4.32
CA TYR A 24 -4.07 -3.58 4.18
C TYR A 24 -3.78 -5.03 4.53
N VAL A 25 -2.69 -5.55 3.99
CA VAL A 25 -2.32 -6.93 4.24
C VAL A 25 -1.99 -7.14 5.71
N LYS A 26 -1.30 -6.19 6.29
CA LYS A 26 -0.94 -6.29 7.69
C LYS A 26 -2.18 -6.32 8.57
N PHE A 27 -3.13 -5.47 8.28
CA PHE A 27 -4.36 -5.43 9.05
C PHE A 27 -5.14 -6.73 8.89
N PHE A 28 -5.15 -7.25 7.68
CA PHE A 28 -5.85 -8.49 7.41
C PHE A 28 -5.24 -9.64 8.21
N PHE A 29 -3.93 -9.66 8.27
CA PHE A 29 -3.22 -10.71 9.00
C PHE A 29 -3.55 -10.67 10.48
N VAL A 30 -3.51 -9.47 11.05
CA VAL A 30 -3.79 -9.31 12.47
C VAL A 30 -5.23 -9.73 12.76
N TYR A 31 -6.15 -9.33 11.92
CA TYR A 31 -7.54 -9.67 12.11
C TYR A 31 -7.77 -11.18 12.02
N SER A 32 -7.13 -11.76 11.03
CA SER A 32 -7.30 -13.20 10.80
C SER A 32 -6.78 -13.98 12.00
N GLU A 33 -5.65 -13.58 12.51
CA GLU A 33 -5.07 -14.29 13.63
C GLU A 33 -5.92 -14.14 14.87
N GLY A 34 -6.41 -12.94 15.11
CA GLY A 34 -7.27 -12.71 16.25
C GLY A 34 -8.52 -13.56 16.20
N THR A 35 -9.10 -13.64 15.03
CA THR A 35 -10.34 -14.42 14.86
C THR A 35 -10.07 -15.90 15.00
N ASN A 36 -8.99 -16.34 14.44
CA ASN A 36 -8.66 -17.75 14.44
C ASN A 36 -8.29 -18.22 15.82
N GLU A 37 -7.93 -17.30 16.64
CA GLU A 37 -7.53 -17.62 17.99
C GLU A 37 -8.50 -18.55 18.67
N GLY A 38 -9.77 -18.21 18.51
CA GLY A 38 -10.83 -18.98 19.15
C GLY A 38 -10.62 -20.41 19.20
#